data_cb3420edee4fe5a191ed40bde5efadfe
#
_entry.id   cb3420edee4fe5a191ed40bde5efadfe
#
_cell.length_a   1.000
_cell.length_b   1.000
_cell.length_c   1.000
_cell.angle_alpha   90.00
_cell.angle_beta   90.00
_cell.angle_gamma   90.00
#
_symmetry.space_group_name_H-M   'P 1'
#
loop_
_entity.id
_entity.type
_entity.pdbx_description
1 polymer ?
#
loop_
_entity_poly.entity_id
_entity_poly.type
_entity_poly.pdbx_seq_one_letter_code
_entity_poly.pdbx_strand_id
1 'polypeptide(L)'
;GTMLAEYTRELQAQLDAVYAKTRALDDEFGPARRAAITRCEADLAAAREALGAVELEVNALPRSERAAGLEELKAHKAKIAALAADLKRAVVSLPRDELLGRDDPEEAATLRGEREEAHARLLA
;
A
#
# COMPACT_ATOMS: atom_id res chain seq x y z
N GLY A 1 -17.17 5.16 24.83
CA GLY A 1 -16.74 5.31 23.54
C GLY A 1 -16.25 6.69 23.22
N THR A 2 -15.02 6.75 22.77
CA THR A 2 -14.42 7.98 22.33
C THR A 2 -14.19 7.90 20.82
N MET A 3 -14.07 9.05 20.19
CA MET A 3 -13.72 9.13 18.78
C MET A 3 -12.39 8.43 18.52
N LEU A 4 -11.45 8.58 19.46
CA LEU A 4 -10.14 7.92 19.35
C LEU A 4 -10.27 6.40 19.26
N ALA A 5 -11.10 5.80 20.13
CA ALA A 5 -11.30 4.35 20.12
C ALA A 5 -11.88 3.87 18.80
N GLU A 6 -12.84 4.62 18.25
CA GLU A 6 -13.48 4.28 16.97
C GLU A 6 -12.49 4.42 15.82
N TYR A 7 -11.75 5.51 15.78
CA TYR A 7 -10.75 5.75 14.73
C TYR A 7 -9.61 4.71 14.79
N THR A 8 -9.19 4.34 16.00
CA THR A 8 -8.16 3.33 16.18
C THR A 8 -8.63 1.97 15.69
N ARG A 9 -9.87 1.61 16.00
CA ARG A 9 -10.46 0.35 15.56
C ARG A 9 -10.58 0.29 14.04
N GLU A 10 -11.01 1.38 13.43
CA GLU A 10 -11.11 1.49 11.98
C GLU A 10 -9.75 1.38 11.33
N LEU A 11 -8.76 2.09 11.86
CA LEU A 11 -7.39 2.01 11.36
C LEU A 11 -6.84 0.59 11.46
N GLN A 12 -7.05 -0.07 12.61
CA GLN A 12 -6.57 -1.44 12.79
C GLN A 12 -7.22 -2.39 11.78
N ALA A 13 -8.53 -2.25 11.54
CA ALA A 13 -9.23 -3.06 10.55
C ALA A 13 -8.68 -2.84 9.14
N GLN A 14 -8.39 -1.58 8.79
CA GLN A 14 -7.81 -1.25 7.50
C GLN A 14 -6.41 -1.85 7.36
N LEU A 15 -5.58 -1.76 8.40
CA LEU A 15 -4.23 -2.33 8.37
C LEU A 15 -4.26 -3.85 8.24
N ASP A 16 -5.17 -4.50 8.94
CA ASP A 16 -5.34 -5.95 8.86
C ASP A 16 -5.76 -6.36 7.45
N ALA A 17 -6.67 -5.60 6.83
CA ALA A 17 -7.12 -5.87 5.47
C ALA A 17 -5.98 -5.68 4.45
N VAL A 18 -5.20 -4.62 4.59
CA VAL A 18 -4.05 -4.39 3.70
C VAL A 18 -3.02 -5.49 3.87
N TYR A 19 -2.76 -5.90 5.11
CA TYR A 19 -1.83 -6.99 5.39
C TYR A 19 -2.25 -8.27 4.68
N ALA A 20 -3.53 -8.65 4.81
CA ALA A 20 -4.07 -9.85 4.18
C ALA A 20 -3.96 -9.78 2.65
N LYS A 21 -4.31 -8.62 2.06
CA LYS A 21 -4.25 -8.43 0.62
C LYS A 21 -2.81 -8.45 0.10
N THR A 22 -1.88 -7.89 0.86
CA THR A 22 -0.46 -7.89 0.48
C THR A 22 0.09 -9.31 0.48
N ARG A 23 -0.30 -10.12 1.47
CA ARG A 23 0.09 -11.52 1.53
C ARG A 23 -0.50 -12.31 0.36
N ALA A 24 -1.74 -12.01 -0.02
CA ALA A 24 -2.40 -12.70 -1.13
C ALA A 24 -1.76 -12.39 -2.49
N LEU A 25 -0.94 -11.34 -2.59
CA LEU A 25 -0.24 -11.02 -3.83
C LEU A 25 0.66 -12.15 -4.32
N ASP A 26 1.16 -12.97 -3.40
CA ASP A 26 2.03 -14.10 -3.75
C ASP A 26 1.29 -15.13 -4.62
N ASP A 27 -0.03 -15.17 -4.53
CA ASP A 27 -0.88 -16.10 -5.29
C ASP A 27 -1.47 -15.47 -6.56
N GLU A 28 -1.15 -14.21 -6.82
CA GLU A 28 -1.68 -13.49 -7.97
C GLU A 28 -0.62 -13.34 -9.05
N PHE A 29 -1.06 -13.37 -10.31
CA PHE A 29 -0.17 -13.29 -11.46
C PHE A 29 -0.74 -12.34 -12.51
N GLY A 30 0.14 -11.77 -13.32
CA GLY A 30 -0.22 -10.96 -14.48
C GLY A 30 -1.07 -9.75 -14.15
N PRO A 31 -2.06 -9.44 -14.99
CA PRO A 31 -2.93 -8.28 -14.78
C PRO A 31 -3.68 -8.32 -13.45
N ALA A 32 -4.05 -9.52 -12.99
CA ALA A 32 -4.72 -9.67 -11.70
C ALA A 32 -3.81 -9.23 -10.55
N ARG A 33 -2.53 -9.58 -10.61
CA ARG A 33 -1.56 -9.18 -9.59
C ARG A 33 -1.37 -7.67 -9.61
N ARG A 34 -1.23 -7.08 -10.77
CA ARG A 34 -1.07 -5.64 -10.89
C ARG A 34 -2.29 -4.88 -10.38
N ALA A 35 -3.49 -5.35 -10.72
CA ALA A 35 -4.71 -4.75 -10.21
C ALA A 35 -4.79 -4.86 -8.68
N ALA A 36 -4.38 -5.99 -8.13
CA ALA A 36 -4.35 -6.20 -6.68
C ALA A 36 -3.36 -5.25 -6.01
N ILE A 37 -2.20 -5.02 -6.61
CA ILE A 37 -1.21 -4.06 -6.10
C ILE A 37 -1.80 -2.66 -6.07
N THR A 38 -2.47 -2.25 -7.14
CA THR A 38 -3.11 -0.92 -7.20
C THR A 38 -4.14 -0.76 -6.08
N ARG A 39 -4.94 -1.80 -5.82
CA ARG A 39 -5.91 -1.77 -4.72
C ARG A 39 -5.23 -1.68 -3.37
N CYS A 40 -4.12 -2.40 -3.18
CA CYS A 40 -3.34 -2.32 -1.95
C CYS A 40 -2.78 -0.91 -1.73
N GLU A 41 -2.30 -0.28 -2.79
CA GLU A 41 -1.79 1.08 -2.72
C GLU A 41 -2.88 2.06 -2.30
N ALA A 42 -4.08 1.92 -2.87
CA ALA A 42 -5.22 2.76 -2.51
C ALA A 42 -5.64 2.53 -1.06
N ASP A 43 -5.69 1.28 -0.62
CA ASP A 43 -6.06 0.93 0.75
C ASP A 43 -5.01 1.46 1.74
N LEU A 44 -3.74 1.40 1.37
CA LEU A 44 -2.68 1.94 2.22
C LEU A 44 -2.78 3.47 2.34
N ALA A 45 -3.12 4.15 1.26
CA ALA A 45 -3.35 5.59 1.28
C ALA A 45 -4.51 5.94 2.21
N ALA A 46 -5.59 5.16 2.17
CA ALA A 46 -6.74 5.35 3.07
C ALA A 46 -6.34 5.10 4.52
N ALA A 47 -5.48 4.11 4.78
CA ALA A 47 -4.98 3.86 6.13
C ALA A 47 -4.12 5.02 6.64
N ARG A 48 -3.34 5.66 5.78
CA ARG A 48 -2.57 6.85 6.16
C ARG A 48 -3.47 8.01 6.54
N GLU A 49 -4.58 8.19 5.84
CA GLU A 49 -5.56 9.21 6.20
C GLU A 49 -6.20 8.90 7.54
N ALA A 50 -6.56 7.64 7.77
CA ALA A 50 -7.12 7.21 9.04
C ALA A 50 -6.10 7.42 10.18
N LEU A 51 -4.83 7.19 9.90
CA LEU A 51 -3.75 7.47 10.88
C LEU A 51 -3.73 8.94 11.25
N GLY A 52 -3.91 9.84 10.28
CA GLY A 52 -3.97 11.27 10.53
C GLY A 52 -5.09 11.64 11.50
N ALA A 53 -6.26 11.02 11.35
CA ALA A 53 -7.38 11.24 12.26
C ALA A 53 -7.05 10.73 13.67
N VAL A 54 -6.42 9.57 13.79
CA VAL A 54 -5.97 9.03 15.07
C VAL A 54 -4.96 9.98 15.73
N GLU A 55 -4.02 10.48 14.94
CA GLU A 55 -3.00 11.40 15.44
C GLU A 55 -3.60 12.68 16.02
N LEU A 56 -4.60 13.24 15.33
CA LEU A 56 -5.31 14.43 15.84
C LEU A 56 -5.96 14.14 17.18
N GLU A 57 -6.62 13.00 17.32
CA GLU A 57 -7.27 12.63 18.57
C GLU A 57 -6.28 12.35 19.70
N VAL A 58 -5.14 11.74 19.38
CA VAL A 58 -4.08 11.49 20.35
C VAL A 58 -3.52 12.82 20.87
N ASN A 59 -3.28 13.78 19.98
CA ASN A 59 -2.76 15.08 20.35
C ASN A 59 -3.75 15.89 21.18
N ALA A 60 -5.04 15.58 21.08
CA ALA A 60 -6.10 16.22 21.86
C ALA A 60 -6.31 15.56 23.24
N LEU A 61 -5.63 14.45 23.52
CA LEU A 61 -5.78 13.76 24.81
C LEU A 61 -5.22 14.58 25.95
N PRO A 62 -5.77 14.40 27.18
CA PRO A 62 -5.16 14.95 28.37
C PRO A 62 -3.72 14.48 28.48
N ARG A 63 -2.90 15.32 29.07
CA ARG A 63 -1.45 15.06 29.18
C ARG A 63 -1.14 13.69 29.79
N SER A 64 -1.92 13.27 30.78
CA SER A 64 -1.70 11.99 31.47
C SER A 64 -1.93 10.77 30.56
N GLU A 65 -2.71 10.93 29.49
CA GLU A 65 -3.05 9.82 28.58
C GLU A 65 -2.29 9.90 27.26
N ARG A 66 -1.68 11.06 27.00
CA ARG A 66 -1.04 11.31 25.69
C ARG A 66 0.15 10.40 25.42
N ALA A 67 0.94 10.11 26.45
CA ALA A 67 2.14 9.29 26.29
C ALA A 67 1.80 7.88 25.75
N ALA A 68 0.78 7.26 26.32
CA ALA A 68 0.30 5.94 25.87
C ALA A 68 -0.25 6.03 24.46
N GLY A 69 -1.01 7.09 24.16
CA GLY A 69 -1.56 7.31 22.82
C GLY A 69 -0.46 7.48 21.78
N LEU A 70 0.60 8.20 22.11
CA LEU A 70 1.73 8.40 21.21
C LEU A 70 2.50 7.11 20.95
N GLU A 71 2.60 6.23 21.96
CA GLU A 71 3.25 4.93 21.76
C GLU A 71 2.42 4.04 20.83
N GLU A 72 1.10 4.02 20.95
CA GLU A 72 0.23 3.29 20.05
C GLU A 72 0.31 3.86 18.64
N LEU A 73 0.35 5.18 18.53
CA LEU A 73 0.48 5.86 17.23
C LEU A 73 1.78 5.46 16.54
N LYS A 74 2.86 5.39 17.30
CA LYS A 74 4.16 4.97 16.79
C LYS A 74 4.11 3.55 16.25
N ALA A 75 3.40 2.65 16.95
CA ALA A 75 3.22 1.27 16.50
C ALA A 75 2.43 1.21 15.20
N HIS A 76 1.37 2.02 15.06
CA HIS A 76 0.60 2.08 13.82
C HIS A 76 1.43 2.61 12.66
N LYS A 77 2.23 3.63 12.91
CA LYS A 77 3.15 4.18 11.89
C LYS A 77 4.14 3.12 11.41
N ALA A 78 4.65 2.32 12.35
CA ALA A 78 5.59 1.25 12.02
C ALA A 78 4.92 0.17 11.15
N LYS A 79 3.67 -0.18 11.44
CA LYS A 79 2.91 -1.14 10.64
C LYS A 79 2.70 -0.63 9.21
N ILE A 80 2.34 0.63 9.06
CA ILE A 80 2.16 1.25 7.74
C ILE A 80 3.48 1.23 6.98
N ALA A 81 4.58 1.58 7.62
CA ALA A 81 5.89 1.58 6.98
C ALA A 81 6.28 0.18 6.51
N ALA A 82 6.00 -0.84 7.31
CA ALA A 82 6.28 -2.22 6.96
C ALA A 82 5.44 -2.67 5.77
N LEU A 83 4.14 -2.34 5.76
CA LEU A 83 3.26 -2.67 4.65
C LEU A 83 3.66 -1.94 3.37
N ALA A 84 4.05 -0.68 3.49
CA ALA A 84 4.53 0.10 2.34
C ALA A 84 5.80 -0.53 1.75
N ALA A 85 6.70 -0.99 2.59
CA ALA A 85 7.93 -1.65 2.15
C ALA A 85 7.61 -2.98 1.44
N ASP A 86 6.70 -3.78 2.00
CA ASP A 86 6.27 -5.04 1.39
C ASP A 86 5.65 -4.80 0.01
N LEU A 87 4.80 -3.79 -0.08
CA LEU A 87 4.13 -3.45 -1.33
C LEU A 87 5.14 -2.96 -2.37
N LYS A 88 6.10 -2.15 -1.95
CA LYS A 88 7.16 -1.67 -2.83
C LYS A 88 7.98 -2.84 -3.39
N ARG A 89 8.27 -3.84 -2.57
CA ARG A 89 8.96 -5.05 -3.03
C ARG A 89 8.12 -5.81 -4.06
N ALA A 90 6.81 -5.88 -3.85
CA ALA A 90 5.91 -6.54 -4.80
C ALA A 90 5.91 -5.82 -6.15
N VAL A 91 5.92 -4.49 -6.14
CA VAL A 91 5.98 -3.68 -7.37
C VAL A 91 7.30 -3.91 -8.09
N VAL A 92 8.41 -3.89 -7.37
CA VAL A 92 9.74 -4.08 -7.95
C VAL A 92 9.89 -5.48 -8.59
N SER A 93 9.20 -6.47 -8.04
CA SER A 93 9.28 -7.85 -8.54
C SER A 93 8.38 -8.10 -9.75
N LEU A 94 7.54 -7.13 -10.18
CA LEU A 94 6.71 -7.28 -11.36
C LEU A 94 7.56 -7.37 -12.62
N PRO A 95 7.16 -8.21 -13.60
CA PRO A 95 7.76 -8.17 -14.91
C PRO A 95 7.63 -6.79 -15.52
N ARG A 96 8.56 -6.43 -16.39
CA ARG A 96 8.62 -5.09 -16.97
C ARG A 96 7.33 -4.68 -17.65
N ASP A 97 6.66 -5.63 -18.32
CA ASP A 97 5.37 -5.40 -18.98
C ASP A 97 4.31 -4.95 -18.00
N GLU A 98 4.28 -5.59 -16.83
CA GLU A 98 3.31 -5.30 -15.79
C GLU A 98 3.61 -3.98 -15.09
N LEU A 99 4.89 -3.64 -14.93
CA LEU A 99 5.28 -2.37 -14.33
C LEU A 99 4.76 -1.17 -15.10
N LEU A 100 4.62 -1.30 -16.42
CA LEU A 100 4.10 -0.22 -17.26
C LEU A 100 2.58 -0.08 -17.18
N GLY A 101 1.91 -0.99 -16.50
CA GLY A 101 0.51 -0.85 -16.19
C GLY A 101 -0.44 -0.95 -17.36
N ARG A 102 -0.14 -1.77 -18.35
CA ARG A 102 -0.95 -1.88 -19.56
C ARG A 102 -1.81 -3.14 -19.54
N ASP A 103 -3.11 -2.95 -19.42
CA ASP A 103 -4.08 -4.05 -19.41
C ASP A 103 -4.73 -4.25 -20.77
N ASP A 104 -4.72 -3.23 -21.64
CA ASP A 104 -5.28 -3.30 -22.98
C ASP A 104 -4.35 -4.14 -23.85
N PRO A 105 -4.81 -5.26 -24.42
CA PRO A 105 -3.95 -6.11 -25.23
C PRO A 105 -3.33 -5.39 -26.43
N GLU A 106 -4.08 -4.51 -27.08
CA GLU A 106 -3.59 -3.77 -28.22
C GLU A 106 -2.53 -2.75 -27.81
N GLU A 107 -2.82 -2.02 -26.75
CA GLU A 107 -1.88 -1.05 -26.20
C GLU A 107 -0.64 -1.75 -25.64
N ALA A 108 -0.84 -2.88 -24.98
CA ALA A 108 0.26 -3.67 -24.44
C ALA A 108 1.17 -4.20 -25.56
N ALA A 109 0.59 -4.61 -26.67
CA ALA A 109 1.37 -5.09 -27.82
C ALA A 109 2.21 -3.97 -28.41
N THR A 110 1.64 -2.77 -28.54
CA THR A 110 2.35 -1.61 -29.07
C THR A 110 3.52 -1.23 -28.15
N LEU A 111 3.23 -1.13 -26.86
CA LEU A 111 4.25 -0.79 -25.87
C LEU A 111 5.34 -1.86 -25.75
N ARG A 112 4.94 -3.11 -25.89
CA ARG A 112 5.90 -4.20 -25.84
C ARG A 112 6.90 -4.07 -26.98
N GLY A 113 6.42 -3.76 -28.19
CA GLY A 113 7.30 -3.53 -29.33
C GLY A 113 8.25 -2.38 -29.11
N GLU A 114 7.74 -1.23 -28.65
CA GLU A 114 8.55 -0.06 -28.35
C GLU A 114 9.57 -0.34 -27.26
N ARG A 115 9.15 -1.05 -26.23
CA ARG A 115 10.01 -1.38 -25.12
C ARG A 115 11.07 -2.40 -25.50
N GLU A 116 10.72 -3.37 -26.32
CA GLU A 116 11.69 -4.36 -26.80
C GLU A 116 12.77 -3.68 -27.62
N GLU A 117 12.40 -2.70 -28.44
CA GLU A 117 13.37 -1.89 -29.15
C GLU A 117 14.27 -1.12 -28.21
N ALA A 118 13.68 -0.47 -27.23
CA ALA A 118 14.44 0.29 -26.24
C ALA A 118 15.35 -0.62 -25.44
N HIS A 119 14.85 -1.79 -25.06
CA HIS A 119 15.63 -2.78 -24.32
C HIS A 119 16.79 -3.31 -25.16
N ALA A 120 16.52 -3.61 -26.42
CA ALA A 120 17.56 -4.05 -27.35
C ALA A 120 18.66 -2.99 -27.50
N ARG A 121 18.26 -1.72 -27.59
CA ARG A 121 19.22 -0.61 -27.64
C ARG A 121 20.07 -0.51 -26.38
N LEU A 122 19.48 -0.77 -25.24
CA LEU A 122 20.21 -0.74 -23.97
C LEU A 122 21.17 -1.91 -23.83
N LEU A 123 20.85 -3.05 -24.41
CA LEU A 123 21.66 -4.25 -24.35
C LEU A 123 22.72 -4.31 -25.45
N ALA A 124 22.56 -3.53 -26.49
CA ALA A 124 23.46 -3.53 -27.63
C ALA A 124 24.81 -2.85 -27.34
#